data_b552aa94b8f563fa1edad7d5d79260d9
#
_entry.id   b552aa94b8f563fa1edad7d5d79260d9
#
_cell.length_a   1.000
_cell.length_b   1.000
_cell.length_c   1.000
_cell.angle_alpha   90.00
_cell.angle_beta   90.00
_cell.angle_gamma   90.00
#
_symmetry.space_group_name_H-M   'P 1'
#
loop_
_entity.id
_entity.type
_entity.pdbx_description
1 polymer ?
#
loop_
_entity_poly.entity_id
_entity_poly.type
_entity_poly.pdbx_seq_one_letter_code
_entity_poly.pdbx_strand_id
1 'polypeptide(L)'
;MYIKSMAMANKIKDVFKQHGLLAKYRLKNVGIFGSSIRSDEPNDIDLIVSDFEDYHDLIGLREELEMRTGKRVDLVIQKHASPIIVRHALEEAVYVA
;
A
#
# COMPACT_ATOMS: atom_id res chain seq x y z
N MET A 1 -9.95 9.06 -20.26
CA MET A 1 -9.32 9.69 -19.08
C MET A 1 -10.04 9.22 -17.83
N TYR A 2 -9.32 8.84 -16.84
CA TYR A 2 -9.92 8.48 -15.55
C TYR A 2 -9.53 9.50 -14.49
N ILE A 3 -10.39 9.60 -13.46
CA ILE A 3 -10.14 10.50 -12.34
C ILE A 3 -9.70 9.63 -11.16
N LYS A 4 -8.60 10.00 -10.51
CA LYS A 4 -8.15 9.31 -9.29
C LYS A 4 -9.18 9.48 -8.20
N SER A 5 -9.59 8.37 -7.60
CA SER A 5 -10.40 8.41 -6.39
C SER A 5 -9.47 8.37 -5.19
N MET A 6 -9.63 9.29 -4.26
CA MET A 6 -8.81 9.35 -3.05
C MET A 6 -9.51 8.76 -1.83
N ALA A 7 -10.76 8.33 -1.97
CA ALA A 7 -11.52 7.83 -0.82
C ALA A 7 -10.84 6.64 -0.16
N MET A 8 -10.47 5.62 -0.95
CA MET A 8 -9.82 4.44 -0.39
C MET A 8 -8.39 4.72 0.04
N ALA A 9 -7.65 5.51 -0.74
CA ALA A 9 -6.29 5.89 -0.36
C ALA A 9 -6.27 6.64 0.98
N ASN A 10 -7.20 7.57 1.18
CA ASN A 10 -7.31 8.30 2.44
C ASN A 10 -7.67 7.38 3.60
N LYS A 11 -8.55 6.42 3.38
CA LYS A 11 -8.91 5.43 4.39
C LYS A 11 -7.69 4.59 4.79
N ILE A 12 -6.91 4.16 3.82
CA ILE A 12 -5.68 3.40 4.08
C ILE A 12 -4.67 4.25 4.87
N LYS A 13 -4.48 5.51 4.45
CA LYS A 13 -3.60 6.44 5.16
C LYS A 13 -4.03 6.61 6.62
N ASP A 14 -5.33 6.73 6.85
CA ASP A 14 -5.87 6.87 8.20
C ASP A 14 -5.59 5.63 9.05
N VAL A 15 -5.73 4.44 8.49
CA VAL A 15 -5.41 3.19 9.20
C VAL A 15 -3.93 3.17 9.58
N PHE A 16 -3.05 3.53 8.66
CA PHE A 16 -1.61 3.60 8.97
C PHE A 16 -1.33 4.57 10.11
N LYS A 17 -1.95 5.74 10.07
CA LYS A 17 -1.74 6.78 11.06
C LYS A 17 -2.31 6.41 12.43
N GLN A 18 -3.56 5.93 12.47
CA GLN A 18 -4.24 5.57 13.72
C GLN A 18 -3.51 4.48 14.48
N HIS A 19 -2.93 3.54 13.78
CA HIS A 19 -2.31 2.37 14.39
C HIS A 19 -0.78 2.39 14.35
N GLY A 20 -0.19 3.49 13.88
CA GLY A 20 1.25 3.65 13.84
C GLY A 20 1.95 2.55 13.04
N LEU A 21 1.38 2.13 11.90
CA LEU A 21 1.84 0.94 11.20
C LEU A 21 3.23 1.08 10.59
N LEU A 22 3.61 2.28 10.16
CA LEU A 22 4.97 2.47 9.64
C LEU A 22 6.01 2.17 10.72
N ALA A 23 5.83 2.74 11.91
CA ALA A 23 6.76 2.50 13.02
C ALA A 23 6.68 1.05 13.50
N LYS A 24 5.48 0.50 13.58
CA LYS A 24 5.26 -0.87 14.06
C LYS A 24 6.01 -1.88 13.21
N TYR A 25 6.01 -1.70 11.89
CA TYR A 25 6.64 -2.61 10.95
C TYR A 25 7.96 -2.07 10.39
N ARG A 26 8.52 -1.06 11.02
CA ARG A 26 9.84 -0.49 10.73
C ARG A 26 9.99 -0.08 9.26
N LEU A 27 8.96 0.61 8.75
CA LEU A 27 8.93 1.09 7.36
C LEU A 27 9.05 2.61 7.32
N LYS A 28 9.77 3.12 6.34
CA LYS A 28 9.87 4.57 6.13
C LYS A 28 8.62 5.11 5.46
N ASN A 29 8.14 4.40 4.46
CA ASN A 29 6.95 4.80 3.73
C ASN A 29 6.38 3.62 2.94
N VAL A 30 5.12 3.75 2.54
CA VAL A 30 4.43 2.77 1.71
C VAL A 30 3.64 3.54 0.65
N GLY A 31 3.73 3.12 -0.60
CA GLY A 31 2.97 3.71 -1.69
C GLY A 31 1.69 2.92 -1.95
N ILE A 32 0.59 3.64 -2.18
CA ILE A 32 -0.70 3.07 -2.55
C ILE A 32 -0.88 3.31 -4.04
N PHE A 33 -1.18 2.25 -4.79
CA PHE A 33 -1.33 2.38 -6.24
C PHE A 33 -2.45 1.47 -6.76
N GLY A 34 -2.60 1.42 -8.09
CA GLY A 34 -3.54 0.52 -8.73
C GLY A 34 -4.99 0.87 -8.45
N SER A 35 -5.83 -0.16 -8.31
CA SER A 35 -7.26 0.04 -8.10
C SER A 35 -7.59 0.82 -6.83
N SER A 36 -6.68 0.82 -5.86
CA SER A 36 -6.87 1.54 -4.60
C SER A 36 -6.90 3.05 -4.75
N ILE A 37 -6.40 3.59 -5.88
CA ILE A 37 -6.46 5.01 -6.19
C ILE A 37 -7.38 5.33 -7.35
N ARG A 38 -7.97 4.30 -7.98
CA ARG A 38 -8.88 4.46 -9.12
C ARG A 38 -10.33 4.17 -8.76
N SER A 39 -10.57 3.45 -7.67
CA SER A 39 -11.89 3.02 -7.25
C SER A 39 -12.12 3.33 -5.78
N ASP A 40 -13.36 3.69 -5.44
CA ASP A 40 -13.77 3.88 -4.04
C ASP A 40 -13.95 2.55 -3.33
N GLU A 41 -14.25 1.48 -4.08
CA GLU A 41 -14.49 0.14 -3.54
C GLU A 41 -13.64 -0.89 -4.29
N PRO A 42 -12.31 -0.82 -4.19
CA PRO A 42 -11.46 -1.82 -4.86
C PRO A 42 -11.62 -3.18 -4.18
N ASN A 43 -11.48 -4.24 -4.96
CA ASN A 43 -11.47 -5.60 -4.41
C ASN A 43 -10.18 -5.86 -3.63
N ASP A 44 -9.07 -5.36 -4.16
CA ASP A 44 -7.75 -5.56 -3.59
C ASP A 44 -7.09 -4.20 -3.32
N ILE A 45 -6.24 -4.18 -2.31
CA ILE A 45 -5.41 -3.02 -1.99
C ILE A 45 -4.01 -3.30 -2.52
N ASP A 46 -3.50 -2.42 -3.40
CA ASP A 46 -2.18 -2.56 -3.98
C ASP A 46 -1.20 -1.60 -3.32
N LEU A 47 -0.14 -2.14 -2.74
CA LEU A 47 0.88 -1.35 -2.06
C LEU A 47 2.26 -1.66 -2.62
N ILE A 48 3.14 -0.66 -2.59
CA ILE A 48 4.54 -0.82 -2.97
C ILE A 48 5.45 -0.37 -1.83
N VAL A 49 6.45 -1.21 -1.51
CA VAL A 49 7.42 -0.96 -0.45
C VAL A 49 8.81 -0.98 -1.05
N SER A 50 9.62 0.03 -0.73
CA SER A 50 11.01 0.12 -1.20
C SER A 50 11.99 -0.43 -0.17
N ASP A 51 11.97 0.12 1.04
CA ASP A 51 12.91 -0.21 2.11
C ASP A 51 12.19 -0.89 3.26
N PHE A 52 12.75 -1.98 3.72
CA PHE A 52 12.22 -2.70 4.87
C PHE A 52 13.37 -3.42 5.59
N GLU A 53 13.16 -3.77 6.87
CA GLU A 53 14.18 -4.43 7.68
C GLU A 53 14.09 -5.94 7.60
N ASP A 54 12.87 -6.49 7.63
CA ASP A 54 12.64 -7.92 7.70
C ASP A 54 11.36 -8.28 6.95
N TYR A 55 11.39 -9.40 6.22
CA TYR A 55 10.20 -9.87 5.52
C TYR A 55 9.03 -10.17 6.46
N HIS A 56 9.31 -10.54 7.71
CA HIS A 56 8.24 -10.75 8.69
C HIS A 56 7.45 -9.47 8.95
N ASP A 57 8.09 -8.31 8.87
CA ASP A 57 7.39 -7.03 8.99
C ASP A 57 6.38 -6.85 7.87
N LEU A 58 6.74 -7.25 6.66
CA LEU A 58 5.84 -7.13 5.50
C LEU A 58 4.66 -8.10 5.62
N ILE A 59 4.91 -9.32 6.08
CA ILE A 59 3.85 -10.30 6.31
C ILE A 59 2.89 -9.78 7.38
N GLY A 60 3.41 -9.27 8.48
CA GLY A 60 2.60 -8.71 9.55
C GLY A 60 1.78 -7.51 9.10
N LEU A 61 2.38 -6.61 8.33
CA LEU A 61 1.68 -5.46 7.77
C LEU A 61 0.51 -5.90 6.91
N ARG A 62 0.75 -6.84 5.98
CA ARG A 62 -0.29 -7.35 5.10
C ARG A 62 -1.45 -7.94 5.90
N GLU A 63 -1.15 -8.82 6.83
CA GLU A 63 -2.17 -9.48 7.65
C GLU A 63 -2.98 -8.47 8.46
N GLU A 64 -2.32 -7.49 9.04
CA GLU A 64 -3.01 -6.47 9.83
C GLU A 64 -3.92 -5.61 8.94
N LEU A 65 -3.45 -5.18 7.78
CA LEU A 65 -4.26 -4.41 6.85
C LEU A 65 -5.46 -5.21 6.34
N GLU A 66 -5.26 -6.49 6.01
CA GLU A 66 -6.37 -7.35 5.60
C GLU A 66 -7.42 -7.48 6.69
N MET A 67 -6.99 -7.64 7.93
CA MET A 67 -7.88 -7.69 9.07
C MET A 67 -8.67 -6.39 9.25
N ARG A 68 -7.98 -5.25 9.18
CA ARG A 68 -8.59 -3.96 9.47
C ARG A 68 -9.46 -3.43 8.32
N THR A 69 -9.15 -3.78 7.09
CA THR A 69 -9.89 -3.29 5.91
C THR A 69 -10.91 -4.28 5.37
N GLY A 70 -10.77 -5.57 5.72
CA GLY A 70 -11.59 -6.62 5.16
C GLY A 70 -11.30 -6.88 3.68
N LYS A 71 -10.18 -6.40 3.17
CA LYS A 71 -9.80 -6.53 1.76
C LYS A 71 -8.47 -7.25 1.64
N ARG A 72 -8.28 -7.94 0.52
CA ARG A 72 -7.01 -8.58 0.20
C ARG A 72 -5.96 -7.50 -0.09
N VAL A 73 -4.76 -7.70 0.43
CA VAL A 73 -3.65 -6.76 0.22
C VAL A 73 -2.57 -7.43 -0.63
N ASP A 74 -2.29 -6.83 -1.78
CA ASP A 74 -1.18 -7.21 -2.66
C ASP A 74 -0.02 -6.26 -2.39
N LEU A 75 1.10 -6.80 -1.94
CA LEU A 75 2.25 -6.01 -1.55
C LEU A 75 3.40 -6.26 -2.51
N VAL A 76 3.76 -5.23 -3.28
CA VAL A 76 4.86 -5.28 -4.23
C VAL A 76 6.14 -4.81 -3.53
N ILE A 77 7.17 -5.65 -3.58
CA ILE A 77 8.49 -5.28 -3.08
C ILE A 77 9.29 -4.76 -4.26
N GLN A 78 9.67 -3.48 -4.22
CA GLN A 78 10.23 -2.80 -5.37
C GLN A 78 11.42 -3.54 -5.99
N LYS A 79 12.35 -4.01 -5.18
CA LYS A 79 13.56 -4.68 -5.67
C LYS A 79 13.33 -6.06 -6.29
N HIS A 80 12.15 -6.65 -6.07
CA HIS A 80 11.81 -7.98 -6.60
C HIS A 80 10.80 -7.94 -7.75
N ALA A 81 10.21 -6.79 -8.00
CA ALA A 81 9.19 -6.66 -9.04
C ALA A 81 9.83 -6.32 -10.39
N SER A 82 9.10 -6.61 -11.47
CA SER A 82 9.58 -6.24 -12.81
C SER A 82 9.67 -4.72 -12.93
N PRO A 83 10.64 -4.20 -13.72
CA PRO A 83 10.78 -2.76 -13.91
C PRO A 83 9.52 -2.09 -14.44
N ILE A 84 8.74 -2.77 -15.27
CA ILE A 84 7.49 -2.21 -15.82
C ILE A 84 6.47 -1.99 -14.71
N ILE A 85 6.30 -2.99 -13.84
CA ILE A 85 5.36 -2.89 -12.71
C ILE A 85 5.79 -1.79 -11.75
N VAL A 86 7.08 -1.74 -11.42
CA VAL A 86 7.64 -0.71 -10.53
C VAL A 86 7.41 0.67 -11.10
N ARG A 87 7.69 0.85 -12.39
CA ARG A 87 7.51 2.14 -13.06
C ARG A 87 6.06 2.62 -12.96
N HIS A 88 5.10 1.76 -13.30
CA HIS A 88 3.69 2.12 -13.21
C HIS A 88 3.27 2.43 -11.78
N ALA A 89 3.70 1.61 -10.83
CA ALA A 89 3.36 1.83 -9.43
C ALA A 89 3.89 3.17 -8.92
N LEU A 90 5.16 3.48 -9.21
CA LEU A 90 5.79 4.71 -8.72
C LEU A 90 5.21 5.96 -9.39
N GLU A 91 4.78 5.87 -10.67
CA GLU A 91 4.19 7.01 -11.37
C GLU A 91 2.85 7.43 -10.76
N GLU A 92 2.08 6.48 -10.23
CA GLU A 92 0.74 6.77 -9.72
C GLU A 92 0.64 6.70 -8.20
N ALA A 93 1.69 6.28 -7.50
CA ALA A 93 1.62 6.01 -6.07
C ALA A 93 1.24 7.23 -5.25
N VAL A 94 0.36 7.00 -4.29
CA VAL A 94 0.04 7.95 -3.22
C VAL A 94 0.65 7.40 -1.94
N TYR A 95 1.52 8.16 -1.30
CA TYR A 95 2.26 7.67 -0.15
C TYR A 95 1.51 7.92 1.16
N VAL A 96 1.66 6.98 2.11
CA VAL A 96 0.95 7.08 3.39
C VAL A 96 1.56 8.13 4.33
N ALA A 97 2.81 8.49 4.11
CA ALA A 97 3.47 9.55 4.88
C ALA A 97 3.91 10.70 4.02
#